data_2b8e63db38dc2c0b37e058fa269261f6
#
_entry.id   2b8e63db38dc2c0b37e058fa269261f6
#
_cell.length_a   1.000
_cell.length_b   1.000
_cell.length_c   1.000
_cell.angle_alpha   90.00
_cell.angle_beta   90.00
_cell.angle_gamma   90.00
#
_symmetry.space_group_name_H-M   'P 1'
#
loop_
_entity.id
_entity.type
_entity.pdbx_description
1 polymer ?
#
loop_
_entity_poly.entity_id
_entity_poly.type
_entity_poly.pdbx_seq_one_letter_code
_entity_poly.pdbx_strand_id
1 'polypeptide(L)'
;MTTNKERETTIFDNIKDHPDFFIRRCTIEDLDGVIEVNERELPEDYPYFFYKSILDEFPESFLVAKNTKGDIIAYVMWRVEKAPSVNSLKYVNKAHLVSIAVSEQYRRRGIGTTLLANSMAAIKKYKIHDYVLEVRVSNYIAMRLYEKFNFEIETIKKHYYRDNENAYFMTLSVKSF
;
A
#
# COMPACT_ATOMS: atom_id res chain seq x y z
N MET A 1 -6.89 19.32 -28.85
CA MET A 1 -5.84 19.18 -27.81
C MET A 1 -6.53 18.90 -26.48
N THR A 2 -6.77 17.65 -26.18
CA THR A 2 -7.37 17.18 -24.91
C THR A 2 -6.32 17.32 -23.83
N THR A 3 -6.62 18.10 -22.81
CA THR A 3 -5.70 18.46 -21.73
C THR A 3 -5.34 17.23 -20.88
N ASN A 4 -4.10 17.19 -20.38
CA ASN A 4 -3.55 16.11 -19.54
C ASN A 4 -4.43 15.73 -18.31
N LYS A 5 -5.36 16.62 -17.93
CA LYS A 5 -6.30 16.41 -16.82
C LYS A 5 -7.36 15.33 -17.11
N GLU A 6 -7.77 15.18 -18.36
CA GLU A 6 -8.78 14.18 -18.76
C GLU A 6 -8.22 12.75 -18.85
N ARG A 7 -6.89 12.59 -19.04
CA ARG A 7 -6.24 11.27 -19.07
C ARG A 7 -5.93 10.70 -17.69
N GLU A 8 -5.79 11.55 -16.67
CA GLU A 8 -5.57 11.10 -15.29
C GLU A 8 -6.83 10.54 -14.63
N THR A 9 -8.00 11.01 -15.02
CA THR A 9 -9.30 10.53 -14.52
C THR A 9 -9.58 9.10 -14.98
N THR A 10 -9.15 8.72 -16.20
CA THR A 10 -9.51 7.45 -16.84
C THR A 10 -8.88 6.20 -16.22
N ILE A 11 -7.80 6.30 -15.45
CA ILE A 11 -7.13 5.15 -14.82
C ILE A 11 -7.89 4.69 -13.56
N PHE A 12 -8.61 5.58 -12.91
CA PHE A 12 -9.38 5.28 -11.70
C PHE A 12 -10.86 4.98 -11.98
N ASP A 13 -11.37 5.33 -13.17
CA ASP A 13 -12.76 5.08 -13.60
C ASP A 13 -13.05 3.60 -13.91
N ASN A 14 -12.03 2.73 -13.93
CA ASN A 14 -12.16 1.28 -14.13
C ASN A 14 -11.97 0.46 -12.85
N ILE A 15 -12.02 1.08 -11.68
CA ILE A 15 -12.12 0.34 -10.43
C ILE A 15 -13.53 -0.26 -10.43
N LYS A 16 -13.63 -1.59 -10.57
CA LYS A 16 -14.90 -2.30 -10.51
C LYS A 16 -15.65 -1.85 -9.28
N ASP A 17 -16.74 -1.12 -9.48
CA ASP A 17 -17.67 -0.78 -8.41
C ASP A 17 -18.13 -2.09 -7.76
N HIS A 18 -17.61 -2.36 -6.58
CA HIS A 18 -18.15 -3.42 -5.76
C HIS A 18 -19.43 -2.87 -5.11
N PRO A 19 -20.53 -3.63 -5.05
CA PRO A 19 -21.79 -3.12 -4.51
C PRO A 19 -21.66 -2.58 -3.08
N ASP A 20 -20.68 -3.04 -2.32
CA ASP A 20 -20.51 -2.72 -0.90
C ASP A 20 -19.42 -1.69 -0.58
N PHE A 21 -18.54 -1.38 -1.53
CA PHE A 21 -17.42 -0.44 -1.32
C PHE A 21 -16.88 0.12 -2.63
N PHE A 22 -16.20 1.25 -2.54
CA PHE A 22 -15.44 1.82 -3.66
C PHE A 22 -14.04 2.25 -3.19
N ILE A 23 -13.09 2.26 -4.12
CA ILE A 23 -11.69 2.63 -3.87
C ILE A 23 -11.38 3.91 -4.64
N ARG A 24 -10.67 4.84 -3.98
CA ARG A 24 -10.17 6.07 -4.57
C ARG A 24 -8.88 6.54 -3.91
N ARG A 25 -8.28 7.58 -4.44
CA ARG A 25 -7.16 8.26 -3.77
C ARG A 25 -7.61 8.82 -2.43
N CYS A 26 -6.72 8.73 -1.44
CA CYS A 26 -6.87 9.39 -0.16
C CYS A 26 -6.83 10.91 -0.33
N THR A 27 -7.62 11.60 0.46
CA THR A 27 -7.57 13.06 0.59
C THR A 27 -7.24 13.44 2.04
N ILE A 28 -6.98 14.72 2.29
CA ILE A 28 -6.65 15.19 3.64
C ILE A 28 -7.79 14.94 4.63
N GLU A 29 -9.03 15.00 4.16
CA GLU A 29 -10.24 14.78 4.95
C GLU A 29 -10.43 13.31 5.37
N ASP A 30 -9.75 12.39 4.70
CA ASP A 30 -9.82 10.96 5.02
C ASP A 30 -8.84 10.54 6.12
N LEU A 31 -7.83 11.36 6.44
CA LEU A 31 -6.72 10.95 7.31
C LEU A 31 -7.19 10.51 8.70
N ASP A 32 -8.15 11.18 9.30
CA ASP A 32 -8.67 10.79 10.61
C ASP A 32 -9.28 9.37 10.55
N GLY A 33 -10.09 9.10 9.53
CA GLY A 33 -10.65 7.76 9.31
C GLY A 33 -9.61 6.69 9.00
N VAL A 34 -8.54 7.04 8.28
CA VAL A 34 -7.40 6.14 8.03
C VAL A 34 -6.69 5.81 9.35
N ILE A 35 -6.43 6.81 10.19
CA ILE A 35 -5.78 6.63 11.49
C ILE A 35 -6.64 5.74 12.39
N GLU A 36 -7.95 5.96 12.44
CA GLU A 36 -8.88 5.10 13.20
C GLU A 36 -8.83 3.63 12.74
N VAL A 37 -8.76 3.39 11.43
CA VAL A 37 -8.60 2.03 10.89
C VAL A 37 -7.25 1.46 11.30
N ASN A 38 -6.15 2.23 11.18
CA ASN A 38 -4.82 1.79 11.58
C ASN A 38 -4.78 1.39 13.05
N GLU A 39 -5.20 2.27 13.95
CA GLU A 39 -5.16 2.06 15.41
C GLU A 39 -5.98 0.84 15.85
N ARG A 40 -7.09 0.59 15.16
CA ARG A 40 -7.96 -0.55 15.46
C ARG A 40 -7.40 -1.88 14.95
N GLU A 41 -6.76 -1.88 13.78
CA GLU A 41 -6.44 -3.11 13.05
C GLU A 41 -4.96 -3.51 13.15
N LEU A 42 -4.06 -2.58 13.46
CA LEU A 42 -2.61 -2.79 13.49
C LEU A 42 -2.01 -2.35 14.83
N PRO A 43 -0.98 -3.06 15.33
CA PRO A 43 -0.24 -2.64 16.52
C PRO A 43 0.75 -1.49 16.25
N GLU A 44 1.11 -1.26 15.00
CA GLU A 44 2.00 -0.17 14.58
C GLU A 44 1.17 1.08 14.32
N ASP A 45 1.52 2.18 14.98
CA ASP A 45 0.92 3.49 14.82
C ASP A 45 1.93 4.52 14.29
N TYR A 46 1.42 5.52 13.62
CA TYR A 46 2.21 6.62 13.09
C TYR A 46 1.57 7.95 13.50
N PRO A 47 2.37 9.02 13.71
CA PRO A 47 1.82 10.33 13.99
C PRO A 47 1.14 10.91 12.75
N TYR A 48 0.14 11.77 12.94
CA TYR A 48 -0.65 12.39 11.86
C TYR A 48 0.22 13.00 10.74
N PHE A 49 1.28 13.71 11.10
CA PHE A 49 2.17 14.34 10.11
C PHE A 49 2.85 13.33 9.17
N PHE A 50 3.03 12.08 9.62
CA PHE A 50 3.62 11.04 8.78
C PHE A 50 2.66 10.62 7.66
N TYR A 51 1.38 10.39 7.98
CA TYR A 51 0.35 10.11 6.96
C TYR A 51 0.24 11.28 5.97
N LYS A 52 0.24 12.51 6.51
CA LYS A 52 0.19 13.71 5.69
C LYS A 52 1.40 13.82 4.76
N SER A 53 2.60 13.52 5.23
CA SER A 53 3.81 13.56 4.40
C SER A 53 3.74 12.58 3.21
N ILE A 54 3.26 11.36 3.44
CA ILE A 54 3.05 10.38 2.36
C ILE A 54 2.01 10.90 1.35
N LEU A 55 0.91 11.47 1.82
CA LEU A 55 -0.13 12.03 0.97
C LEU A 55 0.38 13.20 0.13
N ASP A 56 1.19 14.09 0.70
CA ASP A 56 1.73 15.27 0.03
C ASP A 56 2.82 14.89 -1.01
N GLU A 57 3.68 13.93 -0.68
CA GLU A 57 4.82 13.54 -1.53
C GLU A 57 4.46 12.52 -2.60
N PHE A 58 3.56 11.57 -2.27
CA PHE A 58 3.21 10.43 -3.12
C PHE A 58 1.69 10.21 -3.19
N PRO A 59 0.90 11.18 -3.64
CA PRO A 59 -0.58 11.12 -3.56
C PRO A 59 -1.18 9.91 -4.30
N GLU A 60 -0.54 9.40 -5.35
CA GLU A 60 -1.00 8.20 -6.05
C GLU A 60 -0.73 6.90 -5.28
N SER A 61 0.15 6.96 -4.30
CA SER A 61 0.52 5.80 -3.47
C SER A 61 -0.43 5.54 -2.32
N PHE A 62 -1.35 6.46 -2.06
CA PHE A 62 -2.23 6.44 -0.91
C PHE A 62 -3.68 6.30 -1.35
N LEU A 63 -4.22 5.08 -1.21
CA LEU A 63 -5.60 4.76 -1.56
C LEU A 63 -6.41 4.41 -0.32
N VAL A 64 -7.70 4.71 -0.38
CA VAL A 64 -8.70 4.34 0.64
C VAL A 64 -9.83 3.55 0.01
N ALA A 65 -10.42 2.64 0.78
CA ALA A 65 -11.70 2.03 0.48
C ALA A 65 -12.75 2.59 1.42
N LYS A 66 -13.90 2.97 0.88
CA LYS A 66 -15.06 3.48 1.61
C LYS A 66 -16.24 2.57 1.43
N ASN A 67 -17.05 2.40 2.48
CA ASN A 67 -18.33 1.73 2.37
C ASN A 67 -19.40 2.65 1.77
N THR A 68 -20.62 2.14 1.58
CA THR A 68 -21.74 2.89 1.03
C THR A 68 -22.21 4.04 1.92
N LYS A 69 -21.83 4.04 3.20
CA LYS A 69 -22.12 5.13 4.16
C LYS A 69 -21.06 6.24 4.12
N GLY A 70 -19.95 6.00 3.40
CA GLY A 70 -18.85 6.95 3.31
C GLY A 70 -17.77 6.77 4.37
N ASP A 71 -17.82 5.73 5.22
CA ASP A 71 -16.79 5.45 6.23
C ASP A 71 -15.55 4.83 5.58
N ILE A 72 -14.37 5.19 6.07
CA ILE A 72 -13.11 4.52 5.69
C ILE A 72 -13.12 3.11 6.30
N ILE A 73 -12.96 2.10 5.46
CA ILE A 73 -12.96 0.69 5.87
C ILE A 73 -11.63 -0.01 5.59
N ALA A 74 -10.79 0.60 4.77
CA ALA A 74 -9.45 0.09 4.46
C ALA A 74 -8.59 1.17 3.83
N TYR A 75 -7.29 0.97 3.84
CA TYR A 75 -6.34 1.85 3.17
C TYR A 75 -5.05 1.10 2.80
N VAL A 76 -4.26 1.71 1.92
CA VAL A 76 -2.90 1.32 1.58
C VAL A 76 -2.06 2.57 1.36
N MET A 77 -0.83 2.58 1.84
CA MET A 77 0.12 3.65 1.57
C MET A 77 1.53 3.14 1.30
N TRP A 78 2.17 3.72 0.29
CA TRP A 78 3.54 3.44 -0.11
C TRP A 78 4.40 4.69 -0.01
N ARG A 79 5.67 4.50 0.30
CA ARG A 79 6.71 5.52 0.17
C ARG A 79 7.63 5.14 -1.00
N VAL A 80 8.01 6.13 -1.80
CA VAL A 80 8.98 5.93 -2.88
C VAL A 80 10.31 6.53 -2.44
N GLU A 81 11.39 5.78 -2.55
CA GLU A 81 12.73 6.21 -2.18
C GLU A 81 13.76 5.76 -3.20
N LYS A 82 14.88 6.48 -3.28
CA LYS A 82 16.07 6.01 -4.01
C LYS A 82 16.95 5.22 -3.07
N ALA A 83 17.16 3.94 -3.41
CA ALA A 83 17.96 3.03 -2.60
C ALA A 83 18.66 2.02 -3.51
N PRO A 84 19.69 1.31 -3.01
CA PRO A 84 20.30 0.20 -3.76
C PRO A 84 19.24 -0.84 -4.12
N SER A 85 19.28 -1.35 -5.35
CA SER A 85 18.40 -2.46 -5.76
C SER A 85 18.62 -3.69 -4.88
N VAL A 86 17.59 -4.50 -4.69
CA VAL A 86 17.71 -5.79 -3.98
C VAL A 86 18.65 -6.77 -4.68
N ASN A 87 18.83 -6.61 -6.01
CA ASN A 87 19.63 -7.51 -6.83
C ASN A 87 20.97 -6.89 -7.32
N SER A 88 21.26 -5.65 -6.97
CA SER A 88 22.47 -4.96 -7.40
C SER A 88 22.77 -3.74 -6.53
N LEU A 89 23.99 -3.19 -6.67
CA LEU A 89 24.37 -1.95 -5.98
C LEU A 89 23.89 -0.68 -6.71
N LYS A 90 23.17 -0.81 -7.83
CA LYS A 90 22.62 0.35 -8.54
C LYS A 90 21.49 0.97 -7.72
N TYR A 91 21.51 2.29 -7.62
CA TYR A 91 20.41 3.05 -7.02
C TYR A 91 19.22 3.09 -7.97
N VAL A 92 18.06 2.68 -7.46
CA VAL A 92 16.81 2.57 -8.20
C VAL A 92 15.68 3.24 -7.41
N ASN A 93 14.57 3.53 -8.05
CA ASN A 93 13.35 3.90 -7.34
C ASN A 93 12.73 2.64 -6.74
N LYS A 94 12.58 2.66 -5.44
CA LYS A 94 12.06 1.57 -4.63
C LYS A 94 10.74 2.01 -4.01
N ALA A 95 9.69 1.21 -4.15
CA ALA A 95 8.44 1.43 -3.45
C ALA A 95 8.41 0.57 -2.19
N HIS A 96 8.33 1.21 -1.04
CA HIS A 96 8.21 0.56 0.26
C HIS A 96 6.76 0.61 0.72
N LEU A 97 6.13 -0.54 0.87
CA LEU A 97 4.80 -0.63 1.46
C LEU A 97 4.90 -0.27 2.94
N VAL A 98 4.39 0.91 3.27
CA VAL A 98 4.44 1.42 4.65
C VAL A 98 3.37 0.74 5.49
N SER A 99 2.14 0.68 4.98
CA SER A 99 1.03 0.09 5.69
C SER A 99 -0.13 -0.27 4.75
N ILE A 100 -0.84 -1.34 5.10
CA ILE A 100 -2.12 -1.72 4.51
C ILE A 100 -2.98 -2.33 5.61
N ALA A 101 -4.22 -1.89 5.73
CA ALA A 101 -5.16 -2.45 6.69
C ALA A 101 -6.57 -2.51 6.10
N VAL A 102 -7.31 -3.55 6.49
CA VAL A 102 -8.73 -3.74 6.18
C VAL A 102 -9.46 -4.01 7.48
N SER A 103 -10.50 -3.22 7.76
CA SER A 103 -11.35 -3.42 8.93
C SER A 103 -11.88 -4.85 8.98
N GLU A 104 -11.82 -5.48 10.16
CA GLU A 104 -12.10 -6.90 10.35
C GLU A 104 -13.42 -7.34 9.70
N GLN A 105 -14.48 -6.60 9.92
CA GLN A 105 -15.82 -6.89 9.39
C GLN A 105 -15.92 -6.84 7.85
N TYR A 106 -14.92 -6.26 7.17
CA TYR A 106 -14.85 -6.16 5.71
C TYR A 106 -13.79 -7.07 5.08
N ARG A 107 -13.09 -7.87 5.87
CA ARG A 107 -12.08 -8.83 5.38
C ARG A 107 -12.73 -9.93 4.54
N ARG A 108 -11.91 -10.61 3.75
CA ARG A 108 -12.31 -11.74 2.87
C ARG A 108 -13.25 -11.35 1.73
N ARG A 109 -13.33 -10.05 1.40
CA ARG A 109 -14.11 -9.51 0.29
C ARG A 109 -13.25 -9.00 -0.88
N GLY A 110 -11.95 -9.31 -0.88
CA GLY A 110 -11.01 -8.87 -1.93
C GLY A 110 -10.50 -7.44 -1.81
N ILE A 111 -10.88 -6.68 -0.78
CA ILE A 111 -10.49 -5.26 -0.63
C ILE A 111 -8.98 -5.09 -0.58
N GLY A 112 -8.27 -5.88 0.23
CA GLY A 112 -6.81 -5.81 0.32
C GLY A 112 -6.11 -6.11 -1.00
N THR A 113 -6.60 -7.12 -1.73
CA THR A 113 -6.09 -7.48 -3.06
C THR A 113 -6.30 -6.33 -4.05
N THR A 114 -7.50 -5.72 -4.05
CA THR A 114 -7.83 -4.61 -4.96
C THR A 114 -7.03 -3.35 -4.63
N LEU A 115 -6.88 -3.01 -3.34
CA LEU A 115 -6.04 -1.89 -2.90
C LEU A 115 -4.59 -2.06 -3.33
N LEU A 116 -4.02 -3.24 -3.10
CA LEU A 116 -2.63 -3.52 -3.46
C LEU A 116 -2.42 -3.44 -4.98
N ALA A 117 -3.29 -4.07 -5.77
CA ALA A 117 -3.22 -4.05 -7.22
C ALA A 117 -3.31 -2.61 -7.78
N ASN A 118 -4.29 -1.85 -7.33
CA ASN A 118 -4.53 -0.48 -7.81
C ASN A 118 -3.42 0.48 -7.39
N SER A 119 -2.94 0.39 -6.15
CA SER A 119 -1.84 1.24 -5.69
C SER A 119 -0.54 0.95 -6.42
N MET A 120 -0.20 -0.33 -6.64
CA MET A 120 0.98 -0.70 -7.43
C MET A 120 0.87 -0.21 -8.88
N ALA A 121 -0.32 -0.29 -9.49
CA ALA A 121 -0.54 0.26 -10.83
C ALA A 121 -0.38 1.78 -10.86
N ALA A 122 -0.92 2.49 -9.87
CA ALA A 122 -0.87 3.94 -9.78
C ALA A 122 0.56 4.49 -9.62
N ILE A 123 1.41 3.81 -8.84
CA ILE A 123 2.78 4.26 -8.59
C ILE A 123 3.79 3.86 -9.68
N LYS A 124 3.39 3.11 -10.70
CA LYS A 124 4.25 2.83 -11.88
C LYS A 124 4.80 4.10 -12.52
N LYS A 125 4.08 5.22 -12.44
CA LYS A 125 4.54 6.54 -12.93
C LYS A 125 5.88 6.96 -12.31
N TYR A 126 6.21 6.49 -11.11
CA TYR A 126 7.48 6.77 -10.43
C TYR A 126 8.63 5.87 -10.91
N LYS A 127 8.41 5.05 -11.95
CA LYS A 127 9.42 4.12 -12.51
C LYS A 127 10.01 3.21 -11.45
N ILE A 128 9.14 2.55 -10.69
CA ILE A 128 9.54 1.63 -9.61
C ILE A 128 10.26 0.43 -10.21
N HIS A 129 11.42 0.12 -9.65
CA HIS A 129 12.23 -1.05 -9.99
C HIS A 129 12.00 -2.18 -8.98
N ASP A 130 11.99 -1.86 -7.68
CA ASP A 130 11.78 -2.83 -6.62
C ASP A 130 10.60 -2.39 -5.74
N TYR A 131 9.72 -3.33 -5.43
CA TYR A 131 8.72 -3.21 -4.37
C TYR A 131 9.21 -4.00 -3.16
N VAL A 132 9.13 -3.40 -1.98
CA VAL A 132 9.61 -4.02 -0.74
C VAL A 132 8.63 -3.81 0.39
N LEU A 133 8.62 -4.73 1.34
CA LEU A 133 7.80 -4.65 2.55
C LEU A 133 8.40 -5.47 3.68
N GLU A 134 8.00 -5.15 4.90
CA GLU A 134 8.16 -5.99 6.08
C GLU A 134 6.79 -6.52 6.50
N VAL A 135 6.76 -7.77 6.92
CA VAL A 135 5.56 -8.43 7.45
C VAL A 135 5.92 -9.30 8.64
N ARG A 136 5.10 -9.27 9.69
CA ARG A 136 5.28 -10.14 10.87
C ARG A 136 5.34 -11.60 10.44
N VAL A 137 6.28 -12.35 10.99
CA VAL A 137 6.42 -13.78 10.67
C VAL A 137 5.15 -14.58 11.03
N SER A 138 4.34 -14.08 11.97
CA SER A 138 3.06 -14.68 12.36
C SER A 138 1.88 -14.28 11.46
N ASN A 139 2.04 -13.26 10.60
CA ASN A 139 0.95 -12.74 9.77
C ASN A 139 0.78 -13.52 8.45
N TYR A 140 0.35 -14.77 8.55
CA TYR A 140 0.17 -15.66 7.38
C TYR A 140 -0.85 -15.14 6.37
N ILE A 141 -1.85 -14.37 6.82
CA ILE A 141 -2.89 -13.82 5.92
C ILE A 141 -2.26 -12.78 4.99
N ALA A 142 -1.49 -11.85 5.55
CA ALA A 142 -0.79 -10.85 4.76
C ALA A 142 0.29 -11.47 3.86
N MET A 143 1.04 -12.44 4.36
CA MET A 143 2.04 -13.17 3.56
C MET A 143 1.42 -13.79 2.32
N ARG A 144 0.30 -14.50 2.46
CA ARG A 144 -0.43 -15.10 1.32
C ARG A 144 -0.94 -14.04 0.33
N LEU A 145 -1.31 -12.85 0.82
CA LEU A 145 -1.67 -11.73 -0.06
C LEU A 145 -0.45 -11.31 -0.90
N TYR A 146 0.70 -11.09 -0.27
CA TYR A 146 1.91 -10.64 -0.98
C TYR A 146 2.46 -11.69 -1.94
N GLU A 147 2.44 -12.97 -1.57
CA GLU A 147 2.81 -14.09 -2.44
C GLU A 147 1.98 -14.14 -3.73
N LYS A 148 0.68 -13.80 -3.67
CA LYS A 148 -0.18 -13.70 -4.87
C LYS A 148 0.29 -12.62 -5.85
N PHE A 149 1.02 -11.63 -5.38
CA PHE A 149 1.63 -10.58 -6.19
C PHE A 149 3.09 -10.88 -6.55
N ASN A 150 3.54 -12.12 -6.31
CA ASN A 150 4.90 -12.60 -6.57
C ASN A 150 5.99 -11.92 -5.70
N PHE A 151 5.63 -11.43 -4.52
CA PHE A 151 6.65 -11.08 -3.52
C PHE A 151 7.29 -12.35 -2.97
N GLU A 152 8.61 -12.31 -2.83
CA GLU A 152 9.41 -13.40 -2.30
C GLU A 152 10.11 -12.97 -1.01
N ILE A 153 10.33 -13.91 -0.09
CA ILE A 153 11.08 -13.63 1.14
C ILE A 153 12.56 -13.49 0.77
N GLU A 154 13.11 -12.29 1.00
CA GLU A 154 14.54 -12.02 0.81
C GLU A 154 15.35 -12.36 2.03
N THR A 155 14.87 -11.94 3.22
CA THR A 155 15.57 -12.17 4.48
C THR A 155 14.62 -12.05 5.68
N ILE A 156 15.13 -12.42 6.86
CA ILE A 156 14.45 -12.25 8.14
C ILE A 156 15.12 -11.11 8.89
N LYS A 157 14.34 -10.08 9.25
CA LYS A 157 14.77 -9.02 10.16
C LYS A 157 14.42 -9.42 11.59
N LYS A 158 15.44 -9.79 12.37
CA LYS A 158 15.25 -10.22 13.75
C LYS A 158 14.87 -9.04 14.65
N HIS A 159 13.95 -9.30 15.60
CA HIS A 159 13.51 -8.30 16.59
C HIS A 159 13.08 -6.96 15.97
N TYR A 160 12.39 -7.04 14.82
CA TYR A 160 12.04 -5.87 14.02
C TYR A 160 10.94 -5.02 14.67
N TYR A 161 9.92 -5.68 15.22
CA TYR A 161 8.79 -5.00 15.85
C TYR A 161 9.06 -4.68 17.32
N ARG A 162 8.31 -3.72 17.89
CA ARG A 162 8.48 -3.26 19.30
C ARG A 162 8.33 -4.38 20.32
N ASP A 163 7.54 -5.41 20.01
CA ASP A 163 7.33 -6.61 20.82
C ASP A 163 8.38 -7.70 20.57
N ASN A 164 9.46 -7.38 19.87
CA ASN A 164 10.54 -8.27 19.46
C ASN A 164 10.16 -9.36 18.46
N GLU A 165 8.97 -9.33 17.88
CA GLU A 165 8.64 -10.24 16.79
C GLU A 165 9.53 -9.97 15.57
N ASN A 166 9.94 -11.04 14.90
CA ASN A 166 10.69 -10.95 13.65
C ASN A 166 9.79 -10.53 12.49
N ALA A 167 10.39 -9.92 11.48
CA ALA A 167 9.74 -9.64 10.20
C ALA A 167 10.38 -10.46 9.09
N TYR A 168 9.57 -10.93 8.15
CA TYR A 168 10.06 -11.22 6.81
C TYR A 168 10.21 -9.93 6.04
N PHE A 169 11.37 -9.73 5.44
CA PHE A 169 11.57 -8.73 4.41
C PHE A 169 11.25 -9.37 3.07
N MET A 170 10.18 -8.90 2.42
CA MET A 170 9.73 -9.45 1.14
C MET A 170 9.97 -8.44 0.02
N THR A 171 10.31 -8.95 -1.15
CA THR A 171 10.68 -8.13 -2.31
C THR A 171 10.02 -8.63 -3.59
N LEU A 172 9.78 -7.69 -4.50
CA LEU A 172 9.36 -7.95 -5.87
C LEU A 172 10.16 -7.02 -6.79
N SER A 173 11.04 -7.56 -7.61
CA SER A 173 11.77 -6.79 -8.61
C SER A 173 11.03 -6.81 -9.94
N VAL A 174 10.80 -5.62 -10.50
CA VAL A 174 10.23 -5.48 -11.84
C VAL A 174 11.36 -5.68 -12.85
N LYS A 175 11.30 -6.77 -13.61
CA LYS A 175 12.26 -7.00 -14.70
C LYS A 175 12.13 -5.87 -15.70
N SER A 176 13.22 -5.12 -15.89
CA SER A 176 13.33 -4.18 -17.01
C SER A 176 13.32 -5.00 -18.30
N PHE A 177 12.31 -4.76 -19.14
CA PHE A 177 12.29 -5.27 -20.50
C PHE A 177 13.16 -4.37 -21.40
#